data_9b14121f9dae3cf5e01f4da4db61f07b
#
_entry.id   9b14121f9dae3cf5e01f4da4db61f07b
#
_cell.length_a   1.000
_cell.length_b   1.000
_cell.length_c   1.000
_cell.angle_alpha   90.00
_cell.angle_beta   90.00
_cell.angle_gamma   90.00
#
_symmetry.space_group_name_H-M   'P 1'
#
loop_
_entity.id
_entity.type
_entity.pdbx_description
1 polymer ?
#
loop_
_entity_poly.entity_id
_entity_poly.type
_entity_poly.pdbx_seq_one_letter_code
_entity_poly.pdbx_strand_id
1 'polypeptide(L)'
;ERTLADGRIMAKPAEKDIASLVSQLKASGAKAVAICFLNSFANPENERQVATALRQALPDLFICTSSDVAPQIREYPRASTTTVNAYTMPISQPYLKRLSERLETEGFANTPLIMLSSGGVVGAETAGRNPVRMIESGPAAGALAACHYAELLKIDRLMSFDMGGTTAKACLIENRVPLVTGLFEVDRRYRFKDGSGLPVTVPSIDMIEIGAGGGSIAHVDDLGLLKVGPESAGSMPGPACYGRGGANPTGTDADNFLGGDMKLDRPAMQKAFDRLAGELKLSPVEAARGIYRVVTEAMASAARAHATDRGIDYRGLPLFAFGGAGPLHACGVAALLQSASVIVPPQSSVLSAFGTLVTPVRLDLVRSDLGRLNDLDWDRVNRILGELTKEATEALAEAGCAPQDVRFEFGADMRYVGQQHEVPVTFEADPRSNH
;
A
#
# COMPACT_ATOMS: atom_id res chain seq x y z
N GLU A 1 -23.13 24.40 4.11
CA GLU A 1 -23.37 23.42 5.15
C GLU A 1 -22.48 23.68 6.40
N ARG A 2 -22.90 23.17 7.55
CA ARG A 2 -22.08 23.24 8.75
C ARG A 2 -22.44 22.13 9.74
N THR A 3 -21.47 21.26 10.04
CA THR A 3 -21.54 20.24 11.09
C THR A 3 -20.56 20.61 12.20
N LEU A 4 -20.97 20.56 13.45
CA LEU A 4 -20.12 20.80 14.63
C LEU A 4 -19.30 19.55 14.97
N ALA A 5 -18.26 19.72 15.82
CA ALA A 5 -17.39 18.61 16.23
C ALA A 5 -18.15 17.52 17.04
N ASP A 6 -19.25 17.88 17.69
CA ASP A 6 -20.15 16.95 18.40
C ASP A 6 -21.19 16.25 17.45
N GLY A 7 -21.10 16.48 16.15
CA GLY A 7 -21.99 15.90 15.15
C GLY A 7 -23.31 16.64 14.94
N ARG A 8 -23.61 17.73 15.66
CA ARG A 8 -24.83 18.52 15.44
C ARG A 8 -24.74 19.28 14.12
N ILE A 9 -25.79 19.17 13.30
CA ILE A 9 -25.91 19.90 12.04
C ILE A 9 -26.50 21.27 12.31
N MET A 10 -25.74 22.32 12.05
CA MET A 10 -26.17 23.72 12.16
C MET A 10 -26.74 24.25 10.83
N ALA A 11 -26.25 23.74 9.71
CA ALA A 11 -26.75 24.11 8.37
C ALA A 11 -26.64 22.93 7.42
N LYS A 12 -27.70 22.65 6.67
CA LYS A 12 -27.71 21.67 5.58
C LYS A 12 -27.28 22.31 4.25
N PRO A 13 -26.74 21.53 3.30
CA PRO A 13 -26.53 22.01 1.93
C PRO A 13 -27.86 22.50 1.31
N ALA A 14 -27.84 23.71 0.76
CA ALA A 14 -29.05 24.25 0.11
C ALA A 14 -29.22 23.66 -1.29
N GLU A 15 -30.45 23.36 -1.68
CA GLU A 15 -30.78 22.78 -3.00
C GLU A 15 -30.25 23.61 -4.18
N LYS A 16 -30.32 24.95 -4.09
CA LYS A 16 -29.77 25.85 -5.10
C LYS A 16 -28.27 25.72 -5.27
N ASP A 17 -27.53 25.47 -4.18
CA ASP A 17 -26.06 25.32 -4.21
C ASP A 17 -25.70 23.96 -4.82
N ILE A 18 -26.48 22.91 -4.52
CA ILE A 18 -26.33 21.58 -5.14
C ILE A 18 -26.63 21.67 -6.64
N ALA A 19 -27.66 22.36 -7.07
CA ALA A 19 -28.00 22.55 -8.48
C ALA A 19 -26.89 23.30 -9.23
N SER A 20 -26.31 24.33 -8.60
CA SER A 20 -25.16 25.07 -9.14
C SER A 20 -23.94 24.14 -9.28
N LEU A 21 -23.65 23.33 -8.26
CA LEU A 21 -22.57 22.36 -8.29
C LEU A 21 -22.73 21.33 -9.41
N VAL A 22 -23.92 20.78 -9.61
CA VAL A 22 -24.24 19.87 -10.73
C VAL A 22 -23.90 20.52 -12.07
N SER A 23 -24.28 21.78 -12.26
CA SER A 23 -24.00 22.52 -13.50
C SER A 23 -22.49 22.72 -13.73
N GLN A 24 -21.77 23.08 -12.68
CA GLN A 24 -20.32 23.25 -12.73
C GLN A 24 -19.59 21.92 -13.03
N LEU A 25 -20.01 20.82 -12.39
CA LEU A 25 -19.42 19.50 -12.63
C LEU A 25 -19.66 19.02 -14.08
N LYS A 26 -20.87 19.25 -14.63
CA LYS A 26 -21.14 18.97 -16.04
C LYS A 26 -20.21 19.75 -16.98
N ALA A 27 -20.00 21.03 -16.69
CA ALA A 27 -19.14 21.89 -17.50
C ALA A 27 -17.64 21.55 -17.39
N SER A 28 -17.20 21.05 -16.23
CA SER A 28 -15.77 20.74 -15.97
C SER A 28 -15.28 19.48 -16.69
N GLY A 29 -16.19 18.56 -17.08
CA GLY A 29 -15.82 17.25 -17.62
C GLY A 29 -15.16 16.32 -16.60
N ALA A 30 -15.31 16.59 -15.31
CA ALA A 30 -14.78 15.75 -14.24
C ALA A 30 -15.31 14.32 -14.35
N LYS A 31 -14.45 13.35 -14.08
CA LYS A 31 -14.80 11.92 -14.09
C LYS A 31 -15.11 11.39 -12.69
N ALA A 32 -14.56 12.03 -11.67
CA ALA A 32 -14.78 11.65 -10.28
C ALA A 32 -14.87 12.89 -9.37
N VAL A 33 -15.54 12.74 -8.24
CA VAL A 33 -15.69 13.77 -7.21
C VAL A 33 -15.48 13.16 -5.83
N ALA A 34 -14.61 13.78 -5.04
CA ALA A 34 -14.46 13.55 -3.61
C ALA A 34 -15.27 14.61 -2.84
N ILE A 35 -16.19 14.19 -1.99
CA ILE A 35 -16.94 15.05 -1.09
C ILE A 35 -16.31 14.95 0.30
N CYS A 36 -15.82 16.08 0.81
CA CYS A 36 -15.20 16.13 2.13
C CYS A 36 -15.64 17.38 2.88
N PHE A 37 -16.51 17.20 3.88
CA PHE A 37 -16.99 18.28 4.73
C PHE A 37 -16.35 18.21 6.13
N LEU A 38 -16.26 19.35 6.80
CA LEU A 38 -15.77 19.41 8.16
C LEU A 38 -16.64 18.56 9.08
N ASN A 39 -16.01 17.83 9.99
CA ASN A 39 -16.64 16.97 11.00
C ASN A 39 -17.61 15.89 10.44
N SER A 40 -17.52 15.54 9.17
CA SER A 40 -18.37 14.48 8.57
C SER A 40 -18.10 13.10 9.17
N PHE A 41 -16.96 12.89 9.78
CA PHE A 41 -16.66 11.67 10.55
C PHE A 41 -17.61 11.51 11.76
N ALA A 42 -18.07 12.62 12.35
CA ALA A 42 -18.99 12.62 13.48
C ALA A 42 -20.47 12.55 13.01
N ASN A 43 -20.78 13.16 11.86
CA ASN A 43 -22.12 13.06 11.27
C ASN A 43 -22.03 13.20 9.72
N PRO A 44 -22.28 12.11 8.97
CA PRO A 44 -22.13 12.06 7.52
C PRO A 44 -23.32 12.62 6.72
N GLU A 45 -24.41 13.03 7.37
CA GLU A 45 -25.69 13.36 6.72
C GLU A 45 -25.55 14.41 5.59
N ASN A 46 -24.77 15.48 5.82
CA ASN A 46 -24.55 16.52 4.83
C ASN A 46 -23.80 16.01 3.59
N GLU A 47 -22.78 15.15 3.76
CA GLU A 47 -22.08 14.51 2.63
C GLU A 47 -23.01 13.56 1.88
N ARG A 48 -23.79 12.74 2.59
CA ARG A 48 -24.74 11.79 2.00
C ARG A 48 -25.83 12.50 1.21
N GLN A 49 -26.34 13.63 1.70
CA GLN A 49 -27.32 14.44 0.97
C GLN A 49 -26.76 14.91 -0.37
N VAL A 50 -25.56 15.47 -0.39
CA VAL A 50 -24.92 15.96 -1.62
C VAL A 50 -24.60 14.79 -2.55
N ALA A 51 -24.01 13.70 -2.02
CA ALA A 51 -23.67 12.52 -2.81
C ALA A 51 -24.90 11.90 -3.49
N THR A 52 -26.03 11.81 -2.77
CA THR A 52 -27.29 11.28 -3.33
C THR A 52 -27.80 12.15 -4.46
N ALA A 53 -27.83 13.47 -4.27
CA ALA A 53 -28.29 14.41 -5.30
C ALA A 53 -27.36 14.37 -6.55
N LEU A 54 -26.05 14.29 -6.35
CA LEU A 54 -25.10 14.20 -7.47
C LEU A 54 -25.23 12.86 -8.21
N ARG A 55 -25.40 11.72 -7.52
CA ARG A 55 -25.61 10.41 -8.17
C ARG A 55 -26.87 10.39 -9.03
N GLN A 56 -27.95 11.04 -8.58
CA GLN A 56 -29.18 11.16 -9.36
C GLN A 56 -29.02 12.07 -10.60
N ALA A 57 -28.29 13.18 -10.46
CA ALA A 57 -28.13 14.15 -11.54
C ALA A 57 -27.02 13.78 -12.55
N LEU A 58 -26.03 12.99 -12.13
CA LEU A 58 -24.79 12.66 -12.84
C LEU A 58 -24.46 11.16 -12.67
N PRO A 59 -25.23 10.23 -13.25
CA PRO A 59 -25.10 8.79 -13.00
C PRO A 59 -23.75 8.21 -13.46
N ASP A 60 -23.07 8.84 -14.42
CA ASP A 60 -21.78 8.40 -14.93
C ASP A 60 -20.58 8.94 -14.12
N LEU A 61 -20.84 9.79 -13.12
CA LEU A 61 -19.81 10.40 -12.30
C LEU A 61 -19.46 9.48 -11.11
N PHE A 62 -18.17 9.17 -10.94
CA PHE A 62 -17.71 8.45 -9.76
C PHE A 62 -17.72 9.39 -8.55
N ILE A 63 -18.43 9.01 -7.49
CA ILE A 63 -18.63 9.85 -6.31
C ILE A 63 -18.32 9.07 -5.05
N CYS A 64 -17.40 9.58 -4.24
CA CYS A 64 -17.14 9.09 -2.91
C CYS A 64 -17.23 10.20 -1.86
N THR A 65 -17.56 9.81 -0.64
CA THR A 65 -17.63 10.70 0.53
C THR A 65 -16.52 10.40 1.51
N SER A 66 -16.02 11.41 2.19
CA SER A 66 -14.95 11.20 3.17
C SER A 66 -15.42 10.38 4.37
N SER A 67 -16.70 10.44 4.68
CA SER A 67 -17.34 9.65 5.73
C SER A 67 -17.43 8.15 5.42
N ASP A 68 -17.39 7.76 4.14
CA ASP A 68 -17.38 6.35 3.74
C ASP A 68 -15.94 5.82 3.53
N VAL A 69 -15.04 6.69 3.00
CA VAL A 69 -13.66 6.29 2.66
C VAL A 69 -12.75 6.27 3.88
N ALA A 70 -12.76 7.34 4.68
CA ALA A 70 -11.89 7.53 5.83
C ALA A 70 -12.62 8.26 6.96
N PRO A 71 -13.55 7.61 7.68
CA PRO A 71 -14.37 8.23 8.73
C PRO A 71 -13.57 8.50 10.02
N GLN A 72 -12.51 9.27 9.86
CA GLN A 72 -11.53 9.57 10.91
C GLN A 72 -11.35 11.08 11.08
N ILE A 73 -10.87 11.48 12.26
CA ILE A 73 -10.47 12.87 12.55
C ILE A 73 -9.33 13.31 11.63
N ARG A 74 -9.05 14.62 11.64
CA ARG A 74 -8.02 15.29 10.85
C ARG A 74 -8.41 15.44 9.37
N GLU A 75 -8.92 16.63 9.08
CA GLU A 75 -9.51 16.97 7.77
C GLU A 75 -8.56 16.77 6.60
N TYR A 76 -7.28 17.17 6.76
CA TYR A 76 -6.33 17.08 5.65
C TYR A 76 -6.02 15.63 5.25
N PRO A 77 -5.63 14.71 6.14
CA PRO A 77 -5.46 13.29 5.79
C PRO A 77 -6.73 12.67 5.24
N ARG A 78 -7.90 12.98 5.81
CA ARG A 78 -9.20 12.49 5.33
C ARG A 78 -9.49 12.98 3.92
N ALA A 79 -9.32 14.27 3.63
CA ALA A 79 -9.53 14.85 2.30
C ALA A 79 -8.54 14.27 1.28
N SER A 80 -7.27 14.14 1.64
CA SER A 80 -6.23 13.53 0.80
C SER A 80 -6.61 12.09 0.44
N THR A 81 -6.95 11.26 1.43
CA THR A 81 -7.37 9.86 1.23
C THR A 81 -8.59 9.76 0.31
N THR A 82 -9.60 10.60 0.56
CA THR A 82 -10.82 10.62 -0.26
C THR A 82 -10.54 11.05 -1.69
N THR A 83 -9.63 12.01 -1.88
CA THR A 83 -9.20 12.46 -3.21
C THR A 83 -8.46 11.36 -3.96
N VAL A 84 -7.54 10.66 -3.31
CA VAL A 84 -6.82 9.50 -3.88
C VAL A 84 -7.82 8.40 -4.25
N ASN A 85 -8.83 8.15 -3.39
CA ASN A 85 -9.90 7.20 -3.71
C ASN A 85 -10.67 7.61 -4.97
N ALA A 86 -11.14 8.86 -5.03
CA ALA A 86 -11.86 9.38 -6.20
C ALA A 86 -11.02 9.30 -7.48
N TYR A 87 -9.72 9.60 -7.39
CA TYR A 87 -8.79 9.52 -8.52
C TYR A 87 -8.63 8.10 -9.07
N THR A 88 -8.65 7.10 -8.21
CA THR A 88 -8.46 5.69 -8.60
C THR A 88 -9.75 5.00 -9.04
N MET A 89 -10.92 5.45 -8.58
CA MET A 89 -12.23 4.83 -8.90
C MET A 89 -12.51 4.64 -10.39
N PRO A 90 -12.31 5.64 -11.29
CA PRO A 90 -12.63 5.51 -12.72
C PRO A 90 -11.83 4.40 -13.45
N ILE A 91 -10.68 4.03 -12.90
CA ILE A 91 -9.82 2.96 -13.44
C ILE A 91 -10.17 1.63 -12.78
N SER A 92 -10.22 1.61 -11.44
CA SER A 92 -10.32 0.37 -10.65
C SER A 92 -11.70 -0.27 -10.71
N GLN A 93 -12.78 0.51 -10.54
CA GLN A 93 -14.13 -0.06 -10.53
C GLN A 93 -14.54 -0.72 -11.86
N PRO A 94 -14.36 -0.07 -13.03
CA PRO A 94 -14.67 -0.73 -14.31
C PRO A 94 -13.76 -1.93 -14.59
N TYR A 95 -12.51 -1.89 -14.13
CA TYR A 95 -11.60 -3.01 -14.27
C TYR A 95 -12.07 -4.23 -13.47
N LEU A 96 -12.35 -4.05 -12.19
CA LEU A 96 -12.81 -5.13 -11.31
C LEU A 96 -14.15 -5.72 -11.79
N LYS A 97 -15.07 -4.85 -12.23
CA LYS A 97 -16.35 -5.29 -12.80
C LYS A 97 -16.13 -6.18 -14.03
N ARG A 98 -15.34 -5.70 -15.02
CA ARG A 98 -15.02 -6.50 -16.21
C ARG A 98 -14.28 -7.79 -15.87
N LEU A 99 -13.40 -7.78 -14.88
CA LEU A 99 -12.71 -8.98 -14.41
C LEU A 99 -13.69 -10.01 -13.89
N SER A 100 -14.62 -9.60 -13.02
CA SER A 100 -15.65 -10.48 -12.46
C SER A 100 -16.56 -11.06 -13.55
N GLU A 101 -17.07 -10.21 -14.45
CA GLU A 101 -17.92 -10.62 -15.58
C GLU A 101 -17.20 -11.62 -16.52
N ARG A 102 -15.91 -11.39 -16.77
CA ARG A 102 -15.11 -12.27 -17.63
C ARG A 102 -14.85 -13.63 -16.96
N LEU A 103 -14.51 -13.64 -15.67
CA LEU A 103 -14.32 -14.88 -14.92
C LEU A 103 -15.61 -15.71 -14.87
N GLU A 104 -16.76 -15.05 -14.65
CA GLU A 104 -18.06 -15.73 -14.70
C GLU A 104 -18.33 -16.35 -16.09
N THR A 105 -18.03 -15.62 -17.16
CA THR A 105 -18.16 -16.13 -18.55
C THR A 105 -17.24 -17.31 -18.81
N GLU A 106 -16.07 -17.37 -18.20
CA GLU A 106 -15.12 -18.49 -18.30
C GLU A 106 -15.48 -19.66 -17.35
N GLY A 107 -16.60 -19.56 -16.62
CA GLY A 107 -17.13 -20.63 -15.77
C GLY A 107 -16.67 -20.61 -14.30
N PHE A 108 -16.02 -19.55 -13.85
CA PHE A 108 -15.71 -19.37 -12.43
C PHE A 108 -16.95 -18.84 -11.69
N ALA A 109 -17.48 -19.63 -10.78
CA ALA A 109 -18.72 -19.30 -10.04
C ALA A 109 -18.50 -18.41 -8.82
N ASN A 110 -17.25 -18.31 -8.32
CA ASN A 110 -16.94 -17.57 -7.10
C ASN A 110 -16.56 -16.13 -7.39
N THR A 111 -16.92 -15.22 -6.48
CA THR A 111 -16.47 -13.83 -6.51
C THR A 111 -14.95 -13.76 -6.42
N PRO A 112 -14.28 -13.00 -7.30
CA PRO A 112 -12.85 -12.79 -7.20
C PRO A 112 -12.49 -12.09 -5.89
N LEU A 113 -11.51 -12.63 -5.17
CA LEU A 113 -10.97 -12.01 -3.97
C LEU A 113 -9.85 -11.07 -4.32
N ILE A 114 -9.91 -9.87 -3.78
CA ILE A 114 -8.97 -8.77 -4.06
C ILE A 114 -8.17 -8.48 -2.81
N MET A 115 -6.84 -8.45 -2.98
CA MET A 115 -5.90 -8.15 -1.91
C MET A 115 -5.96 -6.68 -1.51
N LEU A 116 -5.94 -6.42 -0.20
CA LEU A 116 -5.87 -5.09 0.39
C LEU A 116 -4.46 -4.78 0.94
N SER A 117 -4.15 -3.50 1.09
CA SER A 117 -2.89 -3.01 1.67
C SER A 117 -2.67 -3.46 3.12
N SER A 118 -3.76 -3.72 3.85
CA SER A 118 -3.72 -4.19 5.24
C SER A 118 -3.33 -5.66 5.41
N GLY A 119 -3.23 -6.40 4.30
CA GLY A 119 -2.92 -7.81 4.35
C GLY A 119 -4.14 -8.72 4.50
N GLY A 120 -5.31 -8.27 4.07
CA GLY A 120 -6.52 -9.09 3.95
C GLY A 120 -6.99 -9.19 2.50
N VAL A 121 -7.91 -10.10 2.22
CA VAL A 121 -8.63 -10.17 0.95
C VAL A 121 -10.13 -9.99 1.19
N VAL A 122 -10.79 -9.31 0.23
CA VAL A 122 -12.24 -9.06 0.22
C VAL A 122 -12.81 -9.30 -1.17
N GLY A 123 -14.13 -9.36 -1.31
CA GLY A 123 -14.78 -9.46 -2.61
C GLY A 123 -14.49 -8.25 -3.51
N ALA A 124 -14.58 -8.45 -4.82
CA ALA A 124 -14.25 -7.43 -5.82
C ALA A 124 -15.13 -6.18 -5.73
N GLU A 125 -16.40 -6.32 -5.32
CA GLU A 125 -17.31 -5.18 -5.14
C GLU A 125 -16.86 -4.32 -3.95
N THR A 126 -16.60 -4.94 -2.78
CA THR A 126 -16.08 -4.25 -1.59
C THR A 126 -14.75 -3.55 -1.88
N ALA A 127 -13.80 -4.19 -2.56
CA ALA A 127 -12.55 -3.56 -2.97
C ALA A 127 -12.78 -2.37 -3.92
N GLY A 128 -13.72 -2.50 -4.85
CA GLY A 128 -14.06 -1.47 -5.82
C GLY A 128 -14.70 -0.21 -5.20
N ARG A 129 -15.40 -0.33 -4.06
CA ARG A 129 -15.95 0.84 -3.35
C ARG A 129 -14.86 1.77 -2.84
N ASN A 130 -13.77 1.20 -2.32
CA ASN A 130 -12.66 1.95 -1.74
C ASN A 130 -11.30 1.50 -2.31
N PRO A 131 -11.02 1.76 -3.62
CA PRO A 131 -9.81 1.31 -4.28
C PRO A 131 -8.51 1.87 -3.66
N VAL A 132 -8.58 2.95 -2.90
CA VAL A 132 -7.44 3.46 -2.10
C VAL A 132 -6.85 2.39 -1.18
N ARG A 133 -7.64 1.42 -0.74
CA ARG A 133 -7.20 0.31 0.12
C ARG A 133 -6.37 -0.75 -0.61
N MET A 134 -6.22 -0.67 -1.94
CA MET A 134 -5.46 -1.62 -2.76
C MET A 134 -4.05 -1.13 -3.16
N ILE A 135 -3.67 0.11 -2.82
CA ILE A 135 -2.49 0.79 -3.38
C ILE A 135 -1.19 -0.01 -3.18
N GLU A 136 -0.97 -0.59 -1.99
CA GLU A 136 0.21 -1.40 -1.65
C GLU A 136 -0.10 -2.91 -1.52
N SER A 137 -1.14 -3.39 -2.20
CA SER A 137 -1.62 -4.78 -2.03
C SER A 137 -0.63 -5.85 -2.49
N GLY A 138 0.11 -5.62 -3.57
CA GLY A 138 1.10 -6.59 -4.07
C GLY A 138 2.23 -6.86 -3.06
N PRO A 139 2.94 -5.83 -2.58
CA PRO A 139 3.93 -5.98 -1.52
C PRO A 139 3.38 -6.55 -0.21
N ALA A 140 2.13 -6.19 0.14
CA ALA A 140 1.44 -6.75 1.30
C ALA A 140 1.31 -8.27 1.21
N ALA A 141 0.94 -8.79 0.03
CA ALA A 141 0.89 -10.24 -0.21
C ALA A 141 2.27 -10.90 -0.03
N GLY A 142 3.33 -10.25 -0.51
CA GLY A 142 4.70 -10.74 -0.30
C GLY A 142 5.11 -10.80 1.17
N ALA A 143 4.75 -9.77 1.96
CA ALA A 143 4.99 -9.77 3.40
C ALA A 143 4.23 -10.91 4.11
N LEU A 144 2.99 -11.19 3.72
CA LEU A 144 2.22 -12.32 4.28
C LEU A 144 2.80 -13.68 3.89
N ALA A 145 3.33 -13.82 2.66
CA ALA A 145 4.08 -15.01 2.31
C ALA A 145 5.30 -15.19 3.22
N ALA A 146 6.02 -14.10 3.54
CA ALA A 146 7.14 -14.16 4.48
C ALA A 146 6.69 -14.55 5.89
N CYS A 147 5.52 -14.09 6.36
CA CYS A 147 4.92 -14.53 7.63
C CYS A 147 4.59 -16.02 7.63
N HIS A 148 4.01 -16.53 6.55
CA HIS A 148 3.73 -17.95 6.38
C HIS A 148 5.02 -18.82 6.48
N TYR A 149 6.08 -18.40 5.81
CA TYR A 149 7.37 -19.08 5.92
C TYR A 149 8.01 -18.91 7.31
N ALA A 150 7.83 -17.76 7.96
CA ALA A 150 8.27 -17.56 9.34
C ALA A 150 7.61 -18.56 10.31
N GLU A 151 6.32 -18.83 10.10
CA GLU A 151 5.59 -19.85 10.87
C GLU A 151 6.12 -21.25 10.61
N LEU A 152 6.29 -21.64 9.34
CA LEU A 152 6.84 -22.95 8.95
C LEU A 152 8.26 -23.19 9.51
N LEU A 153 9.08 -22.17 9.51
CA LEU A 153 10.47 -22.22 9.96
C LEU A 153 10.61 -21.96 11.47
N LYS A 154 9.52 -21.62 12.17
CA LYS A 154 9.47 -21.24 13.60
C LYS A 154 10.41 -20.08 13.92
N ILE A 155 10.45 -19.09 13.05
CA ILE A 155 11.21 -17.85 13.19
C ILE A 155 10.23 -16.75 13.63
N ASP A 156 10.43 -16.19 14.82
CA ASP A 156 9.51 -15.17 15.35
C ASP A 156 9.71 -13.79 14.73
N ARG A 157 10.96 -13.48 14.32
CA ARG A 157 11.33 -12.16 13.82
C ARG A 157 12.20 -12.29 12.57
N LEU A 158 11.84 -11.56 11.52
CA LEU A 158 12.66 -11.45 10.30
C LEU A 158 12.40 -10.12 9.59
N MET A 159 13.28 -9.77 8.67
CA MET A 159 13.07 -8.69 7.73
C MET A 159 12.74 -9.28 6.36
N SER A 160 11.55 -8.99 5.83
CA SER A 160 11.19 -9.33 4.46
C SER A 160 11.75 -8.28 3.51
N PHE A 161 12.25 -8.75 2.36
CA PHE A 161 12.89 -7.92 1.35
C PHE A 161 12.39 -8.34 -0.03
N ASP A 162 11.55 -7.49 -0.61
CA ASP A 162 11.00 -7.65 -1.96
C ASP A 162 11.70 -6.69 -2.92
N MET A 163 12.30 -7.19 -3.96
CA MET A 163 12.87 -6.35 -5.00
C MET A 163 12.42 -6.81 -6.38
N GLY A 164 11.65 -5.95 -7.02
CA GLY A 164 11.23 -6.09 -8.41
C GLY A 164 12.13 -5.35 -9.39
N GLY A 165 11.60 -5.08 -10.58
CA GLY A 165 12.30 -4.32 -11.62
C GLY A 165 12.40 -2.82 -11.34
N THR A 166 11.47 -2.23 -10.59
CA THR A 166 11.35 -0.78 -10.42
C THR A 166 11.68 -0.33 -9.00
N THR A 167 11.20 -1.05 -8.00
CA THR A 167 11.33 -0.70 -6.58
C THR A 167 11.78 -1.89 -5.75
N ALA A 168 12.34 -1.59 -4.59
CA ALA A 168 12.55 -2.57 -3.52
C ALA A 168 11.74 -2.13 -2.29
N LYS A 169 11.26 -3.11 -1.51
CA LYS A 169 10.48 -2.90 -0.30
C LYS A 169 11.02 -3.76 0.83
N ALA A 170 11.05 -3.19 2.03
CA ALA A 170 11.40 -3.93 3.23
C ALA A 170 10.30 -3.75 4.29
N CYS A 171 9.95 -4.86 4.94
CA CYS A 171 8.96 -4.91 6.00
C CYS A 171 9.52 -5.71 7.18
N LEU A 172 9.20 -5.25 8.39
CA LEU A 172 9.54 -5.96 9.62
C LEU A 172 8.40 -6.91 10.01
N ILE A 173 8.79 -8.13 10.33
CA ILE A 173 7.87 -9.15 10.84
C ILE A 173 8.27 -9.45 12.28
N GLU A 174 7.33 -9.27 13.19
CA GLU A 174 7.48 -9.54 14.62
C GLU A 174 6.40 -10.52 15.08
N ASN A 175 6.76 -11.52 15.87
CA ASN A 175 5.86 -12.59 16.28
C ASN A 175 5.12 -13.25 15.10
N ARG A 176 5.79 -13.33 13.94
CA ARG A 176 5.27 -13.90 12.67
C ARG A 176 4.12 -13.10 12.05
N VAL A 177 3.91 -11.86 12.48
CA VAL A 177 2.94 -10.93 11.89
C VAL A 177 3.65 -9.68 11.37
N PRO A 178 3.20 -9.09 10.26
CA PRO A 178 3.76 -7.86 9.76
C PRO A 178 3.29 -6.69 10.63
N LEU A 179 4.13 -5.67 10.77
CA LEU A 179 3.69 -4.42 11.38
C LEU A 179 2.64 -3.76 10.48
N VAL A 180 1.64 -3.13 11.08
CA VAL A 180 0.58 -2.40 10.38
C VAL A 180 0.60 -0.93 10.81
N THR A 181 0.42 -0.04 9.87
CA THR A 181 0.24 1.40 10.10
C THR A 181 -1.14 1.85 9.66
N GLY A 182 -1.72 2.83 10.34
CA GLY A 182 -2.97 3.49 9.94
C GLY A 182 -2.78 4.64 8.97
N LEU A 183 -1.53 5.03 8.71
CA LEU A 183 -1.17 6.17 7.86
C LEU A 183 0.08 5.84 7.05
N PHE A 184 0.02 6.00 5.75
CA PHE A 184 1.19 6.02 4.89
C PHE A 184 1.17 7.24 3.96
N GLU A 185 2.27 7.50 3.26
CA GLU A 185 2.38 8.64 2.36
C GLU A 185 2.70 8.19 0.94
N VAL A 186 1.99 8.76 -0.02
CA VAL A 186 2.31 8.62 -1.44
C VAL A 186 3.00 9.87 -1.96
N ASP A 187 3.79 9.73 -3.03
CA ASP A 187 4.51 10.84 -3.70
C ASP A 187 5.39 11.66 -2.74
N ARG A 188 6.21 10.99 -1.92
CA ARG A 188 7.16 11.65 -1.03
C ARG A 188 8.20 12.45 -1.83
N ARG A 189 8.28 13.75 -1.55
CA ARG A 189 9.29 14.65 -2.17
C ARG A 189 10.70 14.45 -1.62
N TYR A 190 10.79 14.14 -0.33
CA TYR A 190 12.07 13.92 0.35
C TYR A 190 12.14 12.49 0.86
N ARG A 191 13.17 11.78 0.42
CA ARG A 191 13.42 10.40 0.82
C ARG A 191 13.57 10.31 2.34
N PHE A 192 12.89 9.37 2.98
CA PHE A 192 12.92 9.12 4.42
C PHE A 192 12.45 10.29 5.31
N LYS A 193 11.78 11.29 4.77
CA LYS A 193 11.22 12.38 5.56
C LYS A 193 9.71 12.27 5.62
N ASP A 194 9.19 11.94 6.80
CA ASP A 194 7.77 11.93 7.07
C ASP A 194 7.16 13.33 6.91
N GLY A 195 5.92 13.41 6.44
CA GLY A 195 5.23 14.66 6.15
C GLY A 195 5.64 15.30 4.82
N SER A 196 6.39 14.61 3.96
CA SER A 196 6.80 15.14 2.64
C SER A 196 5.94 14.65 1.48
N GLY A 197 5.06 13.68 1.71
CA GLY A 197 4.12 13.12 0.75
C GLY A 197 2.66 13.49 1.03
N LEU A 198 1.77 12.94 0.23
CA LEU A 198 0.32 13.03 0.46
C LEU A 198 -0.10 11.93 1.44
N PRO A 199 -0.69 12.29 2.59
CA PRO A 199 -1.09 11.30 3.58
C PRO A 199 -2.30 10.49 3.10
N VAL A 200 -2.25 9.19 3.30
CA VAL A 200 -3.34 8.24 3.02
C VAL A 200 -3.63 7.47 4.30
N THR A 201 -4.83 7.69 4.84
CA THR A 201 -5.27 7.12 6.12
C THR A 201 -6.10 5.87 5.85
N VAL A 202 -5.41 4.76 5.61
CA VAL A 202 -6.00 3.42 5.51
C VAL A 202 -5.05 2.42 6.18
N PRO A 203 -5.56 1.38 6.84
CA PRO A 203 -4.72 0.31 7.37
C PRO A 203 -3.87 -0.30 6.26
N SER A 204 -2.55 -0.35 6.47
CA SER A 204 -1.59 -0.89 5.50
C SER A 204 -0.47 -1.61 6.23
N ILE A 205 0.08 -2.65 5.61
CA ILE A 205 1.32 -3.25 6.11
C ILE A 205 2.40 -2.17 6.07
N ASP A 206 3.08 -2.00 7.20
CA ASP A 206 4.13 -1.00 7.36
C ASP A 206 5.40 -1.44 6.67
N MET A 207 5.74 -0.77 5.58
CA MET A 207 6.91 -1.08 4.79
C MET A 207 7.58 0.18 4.26
N ILE A 208 8.88 0.11 4.05
CA ILE A 208 9.61 1.18 3.38
C ILE A 208 9.79 0.83 1.91
N GLU A 209 9.47 1.77 1.04
CA GLU A 209 9.69 1.66 -0.38
C GLU A 209 10.94 2.43 -0.81
N ILE A 210 11.69 1.83 -1.72
CA ILE A 210 12.92 2.40 -2.26
C ILE A 210 12.81 2.41 -3.77
N GLY A 211 12.99 3.57 -4.39
CA GLY A 211 13.06 3.72 -5.85
C GLY A 211 14.35 3.14 -6.43
N ALA A 212 14.63 1.87 -6.11
CA ALA A 212 15.74 1.11 -6.64
C ALA A 212 15.28 -0.31 -6.93
N GLY A 213 15.39 -0.74 -8.17
CA GLY A 213 15.03 -2.06 -8.66
C GLY A 213 16.02 -2.55 -9.72
N GLY A 214 15.82 -3.76 -10.21
CA GLY A 214 16.68 -4.34 -11.24
C GLY A 214 16.75 -3.52 -12.54
N GLY A 215 15.70 -2.76 -12.86
CA GLY A 215 15.64 -1.87 -14.01
C GLY A 215 16.02 -0.41 -13.73
N SER A 216 16.48 -0.07 -12.53
CA SER A 216 16.89 1.29 -12.20
C SER A 216 18.08 1.74 -13.04
N ILE A 217 17.97 2.92 -13.64
CA ILE A 217 18.95 3.48 -14.57
C ILE A 217 20.17 3.99 -13.79
N ALA A 218 21.36 3.54 -14.21
CA ALA A 218 22.60 4.06 -13.72
C ALA A 218 23.07 5.26 -14.59
N HIS A 219 23.47 6.33 -13.95
CA HIS A 219 23.94 7.57 -14.60
C HIS A 219 24.97 8.29 -13.73
N VAL A 220 25.67 9.22 -14.32
CA VAL A 220 26.60 10.13 -13.62
C VAL A 220 25.87 11.45 -13.39
N ASP A 221 25.87 11.93 -12.13
CA ASP A 221 25.25 13.21 -11.80
C ASP A 221 26.18 14.39 -12.15
N ASP A 222 25.67 15.62 -11.96
CA ASP A 222 26.40 16.86 -12.26
C ASP A 222 27.70 17.03 -11.44
N LEU A 223 27.86 16.25 -10.36
CA LEU A 223 29.06 16.22 -9.53
C LEU A 223 30.04 15.12 -9.95
N GLY A 224 29.74 14.36 -11.01
CA GLY A 224 30.57 13.25 -11.47
C GLY A 224 30.43 11.99 -10.64
N LEU A 225 29.35 11.84 -9.85
CA LEU A 225 29.12 10.70 -8.99
C LEU A 225 28.15 9.71 -9.63
N LEU A 226 28.44 8.42 -9.47
CA LEU A 226 27.55 7.36 -9.91
C LEU A 226 26.26 7.36 -9.07
N LYS A 227 25.11 7.45 -9.75
CA LYS A 227 23.76 7.32 -9.20
C LYS A 227 23.04 6.15 -9.87
N VAL A 228 22.11 5.54 -9.14
CA VAL A 228 21.23 4.48 -9.67
C VAL A 228 19.80 4.77 -9.22
N GLY A 229 18.90 4.92 -10.18
CA GLY A 229 17.54 5.37 -9.93
C GLY A 229 17.45 6.87 -9.56
N PRO A 230 16.26 7.37 -9.18
CA PRO A 230 15.01 6.62 -9.04
C PRO A 230 14.36 6.21 -10.38
N GLU A 231 14.83 6.76 -11.50
CA GLU A 231 14.30 6.43 -12.82
C GLU A 231 14.56 4.96 -13.17
N SER A 232 13.54 4.31 -13.72
CA SER A 232 13.61 2.92 -14.19
C SER A 232 13.45 2.86 -15.71
N ALA A 233 14.21 1.95 -16.32
CA ALA A 233 14.06 1.62 -17.75
C ALA A 233 12.70 0.93 -18.04
N GLY A 234 11.98 0.49 -17.03
CA GLY A 234 10.73 -0.24 -17.18
C GLY A 234 10.89 -1.56 -17.93
N SER A 235 9.80 -2.04 -18.51
CA SER A 235 9.80 -3.24 -19.36
C SER A 235 9.91 -2.93 -20.86
N MET A 236 9.55 -1.70 -21.28
CA MET A 236 9.60 -1.20 -22.66
C MET A 236 10.07 0.27 -22.65
N PRO A 237 11.17 0.61 -23.29
CA PRO A 237 12.09 -0.30 -24.02
C PRO A 237 12.87 -1.24 -23.11
N GLY A 238 12.90 -0.99 -21.80
CA GLY A 238 13.62 -1.81 -20.82
C GLY A 238 15.12 -1.53 -20.75
N PRO A 239 15.84 -2.30 -19.94
CA PRO A 239 17.31 -2.31 -19.91
C PRO A 239 17.94 -2.51 -21.26
N ALA A 240 19.18 -2.02 -21.46
CA ALA A 240 19.92 -2.21 -22.70
C ALA A 240 20.02 -3.68 -23.11
N CYS A 241 20.19 -4.58 -22.13
CA CYS A 241 20.27 -6.02 -22.36
C CYS A 241 19.00 -6.68 -22.89
N TYR A 242 17.83 -6.00 -22.86
CA TYR A 242 16.59 -6.58 -23.38
C TYR A 242 16.52 -6.56 -24.92
N GLY A 243 17.41 -5.84 -25.60
CA GLY A 243 17.42 -5.76 -27.07
C GLY A 243 16.18 -5.12 -27.68
N ARG A 244 15.41 -4.33 -26.87
CA ARG A 244 14.16 -3.67 -27.26
C ARG A 244 14.30 -2.17 -27.50
N GLY A 245 15.54 -1.70 -27.71
CA GLY A 245 15.85 -0.29 -27.94
C GLY A 245 16.22 0.51 -26.69
N GLY A 246 16.28 -0.12 -25.51
CA GLY A 246 16.86 0.49 -24.31
C GLY A 246 18.35 0.75 -24.49
N ALA A 247 18.83 1.90 -23.98
CA ALA A 247 20.23 2.32 -24.14
C ALA A 247 20.98 2.43 -22.81
N ASN A 248 20.28 2.33 -21.68
CA ASN A 248 20.85 2.62 -20.36
C ASN A 248 21.28 1.36 -19.62
N PRO A 249 22.42 1.38 -18.92
CA PRO A 249 22.85 0.28 -18.08
C PRO A 249 21.98 0.23 -16.81
N THR A 250 21.67 -0.99 -16.38
CA THR A 250 20.88 -1.26 -15.18
C THR A 250 21.53 -2.36 -14.37
N GLY A 251 20.99 -2.68 -13.17
CA GLY A 251 21.49 -3.77 -12.34
C GLY A 251 21.14 -5.18 -12.82
N THR A 252 20.39 -5.33 -13.91
CA THR A 252 19.95 -6.64 -14.40
C THR A 252 20.90 -7.20 -15.44
N ASP A 253 21.56 -8.31 -15.13
CA ASP A 253 22.23 -9.19 -16.12
C ASP A 253 22.23 -10.63 -15.61
N ALA A 254 21.61 -11.54 -16.36
CA ALA A 254 21.67 -12.98 -16.13
C ALA A 254 21.44 -13.75 -17.42
N ASP A 255 22.27 -14.77 -17.66
CA ASP A 255 22.18 -15.63 -18.85
C ASP A 255 20.91 -16.48 -18.92
N ASN A 256 20.19 -16.64 -17.82
CA ASN A 256 19.00 -17.48 -17.71
C ASN A 256 17.74 -16.67 -17.40
N PHE A 257 17.65 -15.47 -17.97
CA PHE A 257 16.50 -14.59 -17.77
C PHE A 257 15.20 -15.25 -18.27
N LEU A 258 14.15 -15.20 -17.47
CA LEU A 258 12.86 -15.89 -17.72
C LEU A 258 13.04 -17.39 -18.05
N GLY A 259 13.90 -18.10 -17.29
CA GLY A 259 14.14 -19.52 -17.53
C GLY A 259 14.84 -19.84 -18.86
N GLY A 260 15.40 -18.81 -19.55
CA GLY A 260 16.02 -18.91 -20.85
C GLY A 260 15.11 -18.56 -22.03
N ASP A 261 13.83 -18.24 -21.78
CA ASP A 261 12.88 -17.86 -22.82
C ASP A 261 13.22 -16.51 -23.48
N MET A 262 13.94 -15.66 -22.78
CA MET A 262 14.43 -14.39 -23.29
C MET A 262 15.96 -14.36 -23.30
N LYS A 263 16.55 -14.26 -24.49
CA LYS A 263 18.00 -14.07 -24.64
C LYS A 263 18.35 -12.60 -24.45
N LEU A 264 19.30 -12.32 -23.58
CA LEU A 264 19.80 -10.97 -23.35
C LEU A 264 20.77 -10.55 -24.45
N ASP A 265 20.66 -9.29 -24.89
CA ASP A 265 21.58 -8.66 -25.88
C ASP A 265 22.85 -8.19 -25.17
N ARG A 266 23.84 -9.06 -25.09
CA ARG A 266 25.16 -8.78 -24.50
C ARG A 266 25.93 -7.65 -25.20
N PRO A 267 25.96 -7.54 -26.53
CA PRO A 267 26.56 -6.40 -27.22
C PRO A 267 25.94 -5.06 -26.83
N ALA A 268 24.61 -4.96 -26.76
CA ALA A 268 23.92 -3.75 -26.35
C ALA A 268 24.23 -3.40 -24.89
N MET A 269 24.27 -4.38 -24.00
CA MET A 269 24.66 -4.22 -22.61
C MET A 269 26.12 -3.70 -22.52
N GLN A 270 27.07 -4.36 -23.19
CA GLN A 270 28.48 -3.96 -23.19
C GLN A 270 28.65 -2.51 -23.61
N LYS A 271 27.99 -2.11 -24.72
CA LYS A 271 28.01 -0.71 -25.19
C LYS A 271 27.49 0.29 -24.15
N ALA A 272 26.45 -0.07 -23.41
CA ALA A 272 25.90 0.78 -22.36
C ALA A 272 26.88 0.94 -21.18
N PHE A 273 27.51 -0.16 -20.77
CA PHE A 273 28.54 -0.14 -19.71
C PHE A 273 29.82 0.58 -20.14
N ASP A 274 30.28 0.40 -21.39
CA ASP A 274 31.46 1.11 -21.92
C ASP A 274 31.27 2.63 -21.88
N ARG A 275 30.07 3.11 -22.23
CA ARG A 275 29.73 4.54 -22.15
C ARG A 275 29.80 5.05 -20.69
N LEU A 276 29.12 4.38 -19.76
CA LEU A 276 29.10 4.78 -18.36
C LEU A 276 30.52 4.71 -17.73
N ALA A 277 31.26 3.65 -18.06
CA ALA A 277 32.64 3.48 -17.61
C ALA A 277 33.57 4.60 -18.11
N GLY A 278 33.38 5.04 -19.37
CA GLY A 278 34.10 6.18 -19.93
C GLY A 278 33.81 7.48 -19.18
N GLU A 279 32.57 7.76 -18.85
CA GLU A 279 32.17 8.93 -18.07
C GLU A 279 32.78 8.91 -16.65
N LEU A 280 32.82 7.74 -16.01
CA LEU A 280 33.38 7.54 -14.66
C LEU A 280 34.89 7.38 -14.64
N LYS A 281 35.55 7.23 -15.80
CA LYS A 281 36.98 6.89 -15.94
C LYS A 281 37.34 5.57 -15.23
N LEU A 282 36.48 4.58 -15.34
CA LEU A 282 36.61 3.23 -14.78
C LEU A 282 36.59 2.18 -15.88
N SER A 283 36.93 0.95 -15.55
CA SER A 283 36.65 -0.19 -16.43
C SER A 283 35.14 -0.55 -16.39
N PRO A 284 34.58 -1.19 -17.41
CA PRO A 284 33.17 -1.63 -17.44
C PRO A 284 32.80 -2.51 -16.23
N VAL A 285 33.72 -3.37 -15.79
CA VAL A 285 33.54 -4.26 -14.62
C VAL A 285 33.48 -3.45 -13.32
N GLU A 286 34.33 -2.43 -13.19
CA GLU A 286 34.32 -1.54 -12.01
C GLU A 286 33.04 -0.70 -11.99
N ALA A 287 32.57 -0.20 -13.13
CA ALA A 287 31.30 0.52 -13.24
C ALA A 287 30.11 -0.40 -12.85
N ALA A 288 30.07 -1.63 -13.33
CA ALA A 288 29.06 -2.62 -12.96
C ALA A 288 29.07 -2.93 -11.46
N ARG A 289 30.27 -3.14 -10.87
CA ARG A 289 30.44 -3.32 -9.43
C ARG A 289 30.00 -2.09 -8.64
N GLY A 290 30.25 -0.90 -9.17
CA GLY A 290 29.78 0.37 -8.62
C GLY A 290 28.26 0.43 -8.55
N ILE A 291 27.56 0.10 -9.62
CA ILE A 291 26.08 0.03 -9.66
C ILE A 291 25.55 -0.92 -8.58
N TYR A 292 26.07 -2.16 -8.54
CA TYR A 292 25.67 -3.15 -7.55
C TYR A 292 25.82 -2.64 -6.11
N ARG A 293 26.96 -2.00 -5.81
CA ARG A 293 27.24 -1.46 -4.46
C ARG A 293 26.32 -0.30 -4.10
N VAL A 294 26.09 0.64 -5.01
CA VAL A 294 25.21 1.80 -4.78
C VAL A 294 23.77 1.33 -4.50
N VAL A 295 23.26 0.41 -5.29
CA VAL A 295 21.91 -0.15 -5.12
C VAL A 295 21.80 -0.91 -3.80
N THR A 296 22.77 -1.80 -3.52
CA THR A 296 22.77 -2.62 -2.29
C THR A 296 22.84 -1.74 -1.04
N GLU A 297 23.69 -0.71 -1.02
CA GLU A 297 23.80 0.22 0.10
C GLU A 297 22.53 1.06 0.28
N ALA A 298 21.91 1.53 -0.81
CA ALA A 298 20.66 2.26 -0.74
C ALA A 298 19.54 1.43 -0.10
N MET A 299 19.45 0.15 -0.45
CA MET A 299 18.47 -0.78 0.11
C MET A 299 18.74 -1.07 1.58
N ALA A 300 19.98 -1.36 1.96
CA ALA A 300 20.36 -1.59 3.35
C ALA A 300 20.12 -0.33 4.21
N SER A 301 20.42 0.85 3.69
CA SER A 301 20.20 2.12 4.40
C SER A 301 18.74 2.38 4.68
N ALA A 302 17.86 2.11 3.71
CA ALA A 302 16.42 2.26 3.89
C ALA A 302 15.87 1.25 4.91
N ALA A 303 16.28 -0.01 4.82
CA ALA A 303 15.86 -1.03 5.78
C ALA A 303 16.32 -0.70 7.21
N ARG A 304 17.56 -0.17 7.37
CA ARG A 304 18.05 0.34 8.67
C ARG A 304 17.21 1.49 9.20
N ALA A 305 16.93 2.48 8.36
CA ALA A 305 16.12 3.64 8.73
C ALA A 305 14.73 3.17 9.21
N HIS A 306 14.06 2.33 8.44
CA HIS A 306 12.75 1.81 8.77
C HIS A 306 12.71 1.08 10.13
N ALA A 307 13.69 0.21 10.38
CA ALA A 307 13.79 -0.50 11.67
C ALA A 307 14.09 0.47 12.83
N THR A 308 15.01 1.41 12.63
CA THR A 308 15.39 2.39 13.65
C THR A 308 14.23 3.31 14.01
N ASP A 309 13.44 3.76 13.04
CA ASP A 309 12.26 4.61 13.26
C ASP A 309 11.18 3.89 14.09
N ARG A 310 11.17 2.56 14.11
CA ARG A 310 10.30 1.71 14.95
C ARG A 310 10.96 1.28 16.26
N GLY A 311 12.17 1.74 16.54
CA GLY A 311 12.94 1.33 17.72
C GLY A 311 13.35 -0.13 17.72
N ILE A 312 13.43 -0.77 16.54
CA ILE A 312 13.76 -2.19 16.38
C ILE A 312 15.23 -2.35 16.00
N ASP A 313 15.96 -3.19 16.75
CA ASP A 313 17.30 -3.59 16.34
C ASP A 313 17.22 -4.63 15.20
N TYR A 314 17.66 -4.24 14.03
CA TYR A 314 17.65 -5.05 12.82
C TYR A 314 18.79 -6.05 12.74
N ARG A 315 19.85 -5.88 13.55
CA ARG A 315 21.03 -6.75 13.53
C ARG A 315 20.67 -8.16 14.00
N GLY A 316 21.18 -9.15 13.30
CA GLY A 316 20.90 -10.54 13.61
C GLY A 316 19.54 -11.04 13.12
N LEU A 317 18.63 -10.18 12.60
CA LEU A 317 17.39 -10.64 11.99
C LEU A 317 17.72 -11.41 10.69
N PRO A 318 17.10 -12.58 10.45
CA PRO A 318 17.13 -13.22 9.14
C PRO A 318 16.58 -12.31 8.06
N LEU A 319 17.23 -12.26 6.89
CA LEU A 319 16.72 -11.57 5.70
C LEU A 319 15.97 -12.57 4.82
N PHE A 320 14.67 -12.36 4.64
CA PHE A 320 13.82 -13.16 3.76
C PHE A 320 13.65 -12.43 2.42
N ALA A 321 14.37 -12.91 1.39
CA ALA A 321 14.52 -12.21 0.13
C ALA A 321 13.71 -12.85 -1.00
N PHE A 322 12.93 -12.03 -1.70
CA PHE A 322 12.10 -12.42 -2.83
C PHE A 322 11.93 -11.28 -3.85
N GLY A 323 11.07 -11.49 -4.84
CA GLY A 323 10.95 -10.62 -6.01
C GLY A 323 11.94 -11.00 -7.09
N GLY A 324 11.72 -10.53 -8.32
CA GLY A 324 12.53 -10.91 -9.49
C GLY A 324 14.01 -10.54 -9.39
N ALA A 325 14.38 -9.52 -8.62
CA ALA A 325 15.76 -9.07 -8.41
C ALA A 325 16.24 -9.23 -6.96
N GLY A 326 15.36 -9.49 -6.00
CA GLY A 326 15.69 -9.58 -4.58
C GLY A 326 16.79 -10.56 -4.24
N PRO A 327 16.73 -11.82 -4.67
CA PRO A 327 17.77 -12.82 -4.40
C PRO A 327 19.15 -12.43 -4.90
N LEU A 328 19.23 -11.65 -5.98
CA LEU A 328 20.52 -11.20 -6.54
C LEU A 328 21.28 -10.27 -5.60
N HIS A 329 20.57 -9.43 -4.85
CA HIS A 329 21.15 -8.47 -3.91
C HIS A 329 21.14 -8.95 -2.46
N ALA A 330 20.44 -10.04 -2.16
CA ALA A 330 20.16 -10.50 -0.80
C ALA A 330 21.42 -10.67 0.07
N CYS A 331 22.46 -11.33 -0.45
CA CYS A 331 23.70 -11.54 0.31
C CYS A 331 24.40 -10.22 0.64
N GLY A 332 24.45 -9.27 -0.30
CA GLY A 332 25.04 -7.96 -0.09
C GLY A 332 24.27 -7.12 0.94
N VAL A 333 22.94 -7.11 0.82
CA VAL A 333 22.04 -6.42 1.78
C VAL A 333 22.16 -7.05 3.17
N ALA A 334 22.14 -8.38 3.28
CA ALA A 334 22.26 -9.10 4.54
C ALA A 334 23.59 -8.82 5.24
N ALA A 335 24.70 -8.78 4.49
CA ALA A 335 26.01 -8.44 5.05
C ALA A 335 26.03 -7.03 5.65
N LEU A 336 25.43 -6.03 4.96
CA LEU A 336 25.32 -4.65 5.43
C LEU A 336 24.38 -4.50 6.63
N LEU A 337 23.34 -5.31 6.71
CA LEU A 337 22.39 -5.36 7.82
C LEU A 337 22.88 -6.23 8.99
N GLN A 338 24.01 -6.92 8.83
CA GLN A 338 24.51 -7.91 9.82
C GLN A 338 23.45 -8.99 10.13
N SER A 339 22.74 -9.43 9.09
CA SER A 339 21.73 -10.47 9.22
C SER A 339 22.34 -11.82 9.57
N ALA A 340 21.69 -12.61 10.43
CA ALA A 340 22.16 -13.93 10.83
C ALA A 340 22.12 -14.95 9.68
N SER A 341 21.16 -14.80 8.76
CA SER A 341 20.95 -15.69 7.62
C SER A 341 20.20 -15.01 6.49
N VAL A 342 20.26 -15.60 5.32
CA VAL A 342 19.46 -15.24 4.15
C VAL A 342 18.55 -16.41 3.80
N ILE A 343 17.26 -16.14 3.67
CA ILE A 343 16.24 -17.12 3.29
C ILE A 343 15.71 -16.71 1.93
N VAL A 344 15.85 -17.58 0.94
CA VAL A 344 15.27 -17.42 -0.40
C VAL A 344 14.29 -18.56 -0.62
N PRO A 345 12.97 -18.29 -0.62
CA PRO A 345 11.96 -19.33 -0.78
C PRO A 345 11.94 -19.89 -2.21
N PRO A 346 11.39 -21.10 -2.40
CA PRO A 346 10.99 -21.54 -3.73
C PRO A 346 10.07 -20.52 -4.39
N GLN A 347 10.12 -20.38 -5.73
CA GLN A 347 9.34 -19.42 -6.49
C GLN A 347 9.49 -17.96 -6.01
N SER A 348 10.65 -17.61 -5.47
CA SER A 348 10.91 -16.26 -4.94
C SER A 348 10.54 -15.12 -5.91
N SER A 349 10.67 -15.31 -7.22
CA SER A 349 10.33 -14.32 -8.24
C SER A 349 8.84 -14.00 -8.36
N VAL A 350 7.97 -14.89 -7.89
CA VAL A 350 6.49 -14.75 -7.92
C VAL A 350 5.85 -14.92 -6.54
N LEU A 351 6.62 -14.69 -5.49
CA LEU A 351 6.19 -14.98 -4.12
C LEU A 351 4.96 -14.17 -3.70
N SER A 352 4.79 -12.94 -4.17
CA SER A 352 3.59 -12.15 -3.88
C SER A 352 2.32 -12.82 -4.40
N ALA A 353 2.38 -13.55 -5.54
CA ALA A 353 1.26 -14.34 -6.01
C ALA A 353 0.96 -15.53 -5.08
N PHE A 354 2.01 -16.21 -4.57
CA PHE A 354 1.82 -17.22 -3.53
C PHE A 354 1.22 -16.62 -2.26
N GLY A 355 1.64 -15.42 -1.88
CA GLY A 355 1.11 -14.69 -0.72
C GLY A 355 -0.40 -14.52 -0.77
N THR A 356 -0.99 -14.28 -1.94
CA THR A 356 -2.46 -14.17 -2.06
C THR A 356 -3.20 -15.46 -1.73
N LEU A 357 -2.55 -16.61 -1.90
CA LEU A 357 -3.14 -17.93 -1.59
C LEU A 357 -3.14 -18.25 -0.09
N VAL A 358 -2.24 -17.65 0.67
CA VAL A 358 -2.11 -17.87 2.13
C VAL A 358 -2.69 -16.71 2.94
N THR A 359 -3.20 -15.68 2.26
CA THR A 359 -3.80 -14.50 2.89
C THR A 359 -5.18 -14.83 3.46
N PRO A 360 -5.48 -14.44 4.71
CA PRO A 360 -6.80 -14.59 5.28
C PRO A 360 -7.82 -13.65 4.64
N VAL A 361 -9.10 -14.07 4.59
CA VAL A 361 -10.20 -13.13 4.33
C VAL A 361 -10.31 -12.23 5.55
N ARG A 362 -9.99 -10.95 5.38
CA ARG A 362 -9.89 -9.99 6.47
C ARG A 362 -10.22 -8.58 5.99
N LEU A 363 -10.93 -7.83 6.81
CA LEU A 363 -11.21 -6.42 6.60
C LEU A 363 -10.97 -5.64 7.90
N ASP A 364 -10.17 -4.58 7.81
CA ASP A 364 -9.93 -3.65 8.89
C ASP A 364 -10.80 -2.42 8.70
N LEU A 365 -11.61 -2.08 9.71
CA LEU A 365 -12.48 -0.91 9.72
C LEU A 365 -12.12 0.00 10.88
N VAL A 366 -12.13 1.31 10.64
CA VAL A 366 -11.80 2.32 11.64
C VAL A 366 -12.86 3.42 11.63
N ARG A 367 -13.27 3.86 12.82
CA ARG A 367 -14.15 5.01 13.04
C ARG A 367 -13.61 5.85 14.15
N SER A 368 -13.62 7.17 14.00
CA SER A 368 -13.26 8.07 15.09
C SER A 368 -14.45 8.39 15.97
N ASP A 369 -14.27 8.21 17.25
CA ASP A 369 -15.13 8.76 18.30
C ASP A 369 -14.26 9.48 19.32
N LEU A 370 -14.54 10.77 19.54
CA LEU A 370 -13.72 11.64 20.39
C LEU A 370 -14.35 11.79 21.76
N GLY A 371 -13.68 11.30 22.78
CA GLY A 371 -14.10 11.42 24.15
C GLY A 371 -12.96 11.16 25.14
N ARG A 372 -13.15 11.58 26.39
CA ARG A 372 -12.29 11.16 27.49
C ARG A 372 -12.78 9.80 27.98
N LEU A 373 -11.88 8.90 28.29
CA LEU A 373 -12.23 7.55 28.74
C LEU A 373 -13.23 7.52 29.87
N ASN A 374 -13.10 8.45 30.84
CA ASN A 374 -13.98 8.53 32.01
C ASN A 374 -15.37 9.13 31.69
N ASP A 375 -15.53 9.78 30.52
CA ASP A 375 -16.74 10.50 30.13
C ASP A 375 -17.33 9.94 28.82
N LEU A 376 -16.93 8.71 28.42
CA LEU A 376 -17.41 8.09 27.19
C LEU A 376 -18.91 7.75 27.27
N ASP A 377 -19.63 8.09 26.23
CA ASP A 377 -20.96 7.55 25.98
C ASP A 377 -20.86 6.12 25.42
N TRP A 378 -20.94 5.15 26.31
CA TRP A 378 -20.82 3.74 25.97
C TRP A 378 -21.94 3.24 25.04
N ASP A 379 -23.15 3.82 25.11
CA ASP A 379 -24.22 3.50 24.17
C ASP A 379 -23.85 3.93 22.74
N ARG A 380 -23.19 5.08 22.61
CA ARG A 380 -22.66 5.54 21.33
C ARG A 380 -21.53 4.65 20.84
N VAL A 381 -20.58 4.31 21.69
CA VAL A 381 -19.48 3.40 21.36
C VAL A 381 -20.02 2.05 20.87
N ASN A 382 -20.97 1.46 21.60
CA ASN A 382 -21.58 0.20 21.24
C ASN A 382 -22.34 0.25 19.92
N ARG A 383 -23.02 1.36 19.61
CA ARG A 383 -23.64 1.55 18.28
C ARG A 383 -22.59 1.56 17.19
N ILE A 384 -21.48 2.29 17.35
CA ILE A 384 -20.39 2.34 16.36
C ILE A 384 -19.81 0.95 16.15
N LEU A 385 -19.51 0.21 17.21
CA LEU A 385 -19.01 -1.16 17.11
C LEU A 385 -20.01 -2.10 16.43
N GLY A 386 -21.31 -1.92 16.70
CA GLY A 386 -22.38 -2.66 16.03
C GLY A 386 -22.45 -2.38 14.53
N GLU A 387 -22.33 -1.10 14.14
CA GLU A 387 -22.28 -0.71 12.72
C GLU A 387 -21.06 -1.29 12.02
N LEU A 388 -19.86 -1.19 12.63
CA LEU A 388 -18.62 -1.76 12.09
C LEU A 388 -18.71 -3.28 11.95
N THR A 389 -19.25 -3.97 12.95
CA THR A 389 -19.46 -5.42 12.92
C THR A 389 -20.39 -5.83 11.79
N LYS A 390 -21.49 -5.10 11.58
CA LYS A 390 -22.43 -5.34 10.48
C LYS A 390 -21.75 -5.13 9.13
N GLU A 391 -21.07 -3.98 8.94
CA GLU A 391 -20.35 -3.65 7.70
C GLU A 391 -19.30 -4.73 7.37
N ALA A 392 -18.52 -5.15 8.36
CA ALA A 392 -17.52 -6.22 8.18
C ALA A 392 -18.19 -7.56 7.81
N THR A 393 -19.27 -7.96 8.49
CA THR A 393 -19.97 -9.20 8.20
C THR A 393 -20.53 -9.23 6.78
N GLU A 394 -21.13 -8.12 6.33
CA GLU A 394 -21.66 -8.00 4.96
C GLU A 394 -20.54 -8.11 3.91
N ALA A 395 -19.41 -7.42 4.14
CA ALA A 395 -18.26 -7.48 3.23
C ALA A 395 -17.59 -8.86 3.18
N LEU A 396 -17.51 -9.56 4.33
CA LEU A 396 -16.94 -10.91 4.38
C LEU A 396 -17.89 -11.96 3.81
N ALA A 397 -19.20 -11.74 3.92
CA ALA A 397 -20.19 -12.60 3.26
C ALA A 397 -20.08 -12.55 1.73
N GLU A 398 -19.78 -11.38 1.14
CA GLU A 398 -19.45 -11.23 -0.28
C GLU A 398 -18.25 -12.10 -0.68
N ALA A 399 -17.28 -12.23 0.21
CA ALA A 399 -16.10 -13.09 0.02
C ALA A 399 -16.38 -14.59 0.30
N GLY A 400 -17.62 -14.98 0.60
CA GLY A 400 -18.03 -16.36 0.85
C GLY A 400 -17.89 -16.84 2.29
N CYS A 401 -17.59 -15.94 3.25
CA CYS A 401 -17.52 -16.32 4.66
C CYS A 401 -18.91 -16.46 5.27
N ALA A 402 -19.16 -17.55 5.97
CA ALA A 402 -20.40 -17.71 6.73
C ALA A 402 -20.35 -16.86 8.02
N PRO A 403 -21.45 -16.22 8.44
CA PRO A 403 -21.46 -15.32 9.60
C PRO A 403 -20.90 -15.93 10.89
N GLN A 404 -21.13 -17.24 11.12
CA GLN A 404 -20.63 -17.97 12.29
C GLN A 404 -19.11 -18.18 12.29
N ASP A 405 -18.46 -18.05 11.15
CA ASP A 405 -17.01 -18.23 11.00
C ASP A 405 -16.25 -16.91 11.15
N VAL A 406 -16.98 -15.77 11.18
CA VAL A 406 -16.39 -14.45 11.32
C VAL A 406 -15.95 -14.22 12.76
N ARG A 407 -14.69 -13.83 12.93
CA ARG A 407 -14.12 -13.44 14.22
C ARG A 407 -13.84 -11.95 14.22
N PHE A 408 -14.09 -11.30 15.34
CA PHE A 408 -13.85 -9.87 15.51
C PHE A 408 -12.76 -9.64 16.54
N GLU A 409 -11.82 -8.76 16.18
CA GLU A 409 -10.84 -8.19 17.10
C GLU A 409 -11.15 -6.71 17.24
N PHE A 410 -11.22 -6.22 18.48
CA PHE A 410 -11.54 -4.83 18.78
C PHE A 410 -10.33 -4.14 19.40
N GLY A 411 -10.18 -2.87 19.07
CA GLY A 411 -9.16 -2.02 19.65
C GLY A 411 -9.56 -0.55 19.57
N ALA A 412 -8.79 0.28 20.21
CA ALA A 412 -8.94 1.74 20.15
C ALA A 412 -7.58 2.41 20.05
N ASP A 413 -7.48 3.43 19.23
CA ASP A 413 -6.37 4.35 19.22
C ASP A 413 -6.56 5.38 20.34
N MET A 414 -5.72 5.33 21.34
CA MET A 414 -5.83 6.14 22.57
C MET A 414 -4.61 7.05 22.73
N ARG A 415 -4.80 8.19 23.38
CA ARG A 415 -3.69 9.09 23.73
C ARG A 415 -3.94 9.80 25.05
N TYR A 416 -2.88 10.20 25.72
CA TYR A 416 -3.02 11.10 26.84
C TYR A 416 -3.45 12.50 26.40
N VAL A 417 -4.19 13.20 27.26
CA VAL A 417 -4.59 14.59 26.98
C VAL A 417 -3.35 15.45 26.77
N GLY A 418 -3.31 16.16 25.64
CA GLY A 418 -2.18 16.99 25.25
C GLY A 418 -1.17 16.29 24.32
N GLN A 419 -1.24 14.99 24.12
CA GLN A 419 -0.45 14.28 23.12
C GLN A 419 -1.09 14.35 21.74
N GLN A 420 -0.23 14.31 20.71
CA GLN A 420 -0.68 14.33 19.29
C GLN A 420 -0.70 12.94 18.65
N HIS A 421 0.03 11.99 19.22
CA HIS A 421 0.14 10.63 18.68
C HIS A 421 -0.68 9.67 19.53
N GLU A 422 -1.45 8.86 18.84
CA GLU A 422 -2.25 7.79 19.41
C GLU A 422 -1.39 6.52 19.59
N VAL A 423 -1.75 5.71 20.57
CA VAL A 423 -1.22 4.37 20.82
C VAL A 423 -2.35 3.37 20.60
N PRO A 424 -2.19 2.36 19.77
CA PRO A 424 -3.20 1.32 19.60
C PRO A 424 -3.28 0.45 20.86
N VAL A 425 -4.50 0.22 21.33
CA VAL A 425 -4.82 -0.64 22.47
C VAL A 425 -5.79 -1.70 21.99
N THR A 426 -5.37 -2.97 22.01
CA THR A 426 -6.25 -4.10 21.70
C THR A 426 -7.03 -4.53 22.93
N PHE A 427 -8.29 -4.86 22.76
CA PHE A 427 -9.13 -5.35 23.85
C PHE A 427 -9.04 -6.88 23.91
N GLU A 428 -8.83 -7.42 25.12
CA GLU A 428 -8.73 -8.87 25.36
C GLU A 428 -10.10 -9.58 25.23
N ALA A 429 -11.20 -8.85 25.38
CA ALA A 429 -12.56 -9.35 25.27
C ALA A 429 -13.42 -8.43 24.40
N ASP A 430 -14.53 -8.94 23.90
CA ASP A 430 -15.52 -8.11 23.19
C ASP A 430 -16.05 -7.02 24.14
N PRO A 431 -15.76 -5.73 23.88
CA PRO A 431 -16.17 -4.66 24.79
C PRO A 431 -17.70 -4.53 24.91
N ARG A 432 -18.48 -5.13 23.99
CA ARG A 432 -19.95 -5.16 24.02
C ARG A 432 -20.51 -6.16 25.04
N SER A 433 -19.70 -7.10 25.50
CA SER A 433 -20.12 -8.17 26.43
C SER A 433 -20.07 -7.78 27.91
N ASN A 434 -19.52 -6.60 28.24
CA ASN A 434 -19.31 -6.14 29.60
C ASN A 434 -20.34 -5.08 30.02
N HIS A 435 -21.64 -5.45 30.00
CA HIS A 435 -22.73 -4.67 30.58
C HIS A 435 -23.54 -5.48 31.59
#